data_e3bc5936a28150ec19ba984ee278db8c
#
_entry.id   e3bc5936a28150ec19ba984ee278db8c
#
_cell.length_a   1.000
_cell.length_b   1.000
_cell.length_c   1.000
_cell.angle_alpha   90.00
_cell.angle_beta   90.00
_cell.angle_gamma   90.00
#
_symmetry.space_group_name_H-M   'P 1'
#
loop_
_entity.id
_entity.type
_entity.pdbx_description
1 polymer ?
#
loop_
_entity_poly.entity_id
_entity_poly.type
_entity_poly.pdbx_seq_one_letter_code
_entity_poly.pdbx_strand_id
1 'polypeptide(L)'
;IMPVLLLLVIGIAVFSLTLSHTDDSGVTRTGLQGLAFYLKPDFTGMTLRSFLNVVLDAMSQLFFSLSVSMGIMITYGSYVKDDVDLNKANGQIEIFDTGVAFLAGIMIIPAVYVFLGVDGMSSGPSLTFISPPRVFASMGGVGRIVGIVFFLALGFAALTSCVSVMETLVANCMEIFHKSRKEMCAMVGVYSLAVSYTHL
;
A
#
# COMPACT_ATOMS: atom_id res chain seq x y z
N ILE A 1 -11.25 11.13 4.72
CA ILE A 1 -9.82 10.80 4.85
C ILE A 1 -9.29 10.24 3.54
N MET A 2 -9.89 9.18 2.95
CA MET A 2 -9.40 8.55 1.71
C MET A 2 -9.26 9.51 0.52
N PRO A 3 -10.22 10.40 0.19
CA PRO A 3 -10.03 11.36 -0.91
C PRO A 3 -8.85 12.32 -0.67
N VAL A 4 -8.62 12.72 0.59
CA VAL A 4 -7.49 13.60 0.94
C VAL A 4 -6.17 12.86 0.71
N LEU A 5 -6.07 11.60 1.16
CA LEU A 5 -4.89 10.77 0.92
C LEU A 5 -4.62 10.59 -0.58
N LEU A 6 -5.66 10.33 -1.37
CA LEU A 6 -5.54 10.19 -2.82
C LEU A 6 -5.01 11.48 -3.48
N LEU A 7 -5.56 12.63 -3.11
CA LEU A 7 -5.09 13.93 -3.61
C LEU A 7 -3.63 14.20 -3.21
N LEU A 8 -3.24 13.84 -1.99
CA LEU A 8 -1.85 13.95 -1.53
C LEU A 8 -0.92 13.03 -2.33
N VAL A 9 -1.32 11.78 -2.55
CA VAL A 9 -0.53 10.83 -3.37
C VAL A 9 -0.34 11.37 -4.78
N ILE A 10 -1.39 11.90 -5.41
CA ILE A 10 -1.31 12.53 -6.75
C ILE A 10 -0.35 13.74 -6.72
N GLY A 11 -0.52 14.63 -5.76
CA GLY A 11 0.33 15.82 -5.62
C GLY A 11 1.81 15.47 -5.43
N ILE A 12 2.10 14.51 -4.54
CA ILE A 12 3.46 14.05 -4.29
C ILE A 12 4.02 13.29 -5.50
N ALA A 13 3.22 12.49 -6.20
CA ALA A 13 3.62 11.80 -7.42
C ALA A 13 4.06 12.81 -8.50
N VAL A 14 3.23 13.84 -8.75
CA VAL A 14 3.58 14.91 -9.71
C VAL A 14 4.87 15.63 -9.28
N PHE A 15 5.00 15.95 -7.99
CA PHE A 15 6.21 16.58 -7.48
C PHE A 15 7.45 15.67 -7.62
N SER A 16 7.29 14.37 -7.36
CA SER A 16 8.36 13.37 -7.49
C SER A 16 8.96 13.33 -8.90
N LEU A 17 8.15 13.59 -9.93
CA LEU A 17 8.62 13.66 -11.32
C LEU A 17 9.49 14.89 -11.62
N THR A 18 9.33 15.97 -10.83
CA THR A 18 10.13 17.21 -10.99
C THR A 18 11.45 17.14 -10.24
N LEU A 19 11.69 16.11 -9.44
CA LEU A 19 12.91 15.97 -8.66
C LEU A 19 14.13 15.73 -9.54
N SER A 20 15.23 16.34 -9.15
CA SER A 20 16.56 16.07 -9.70
C SER A 20 17.59 16.09 -8.57
N HIS A 21 18.47 15.13 -8.56
CA HIS A 21 19.56 15.04 -7.59
C HIS A 21 20.84 14.62 -8.28
N THR A 22 21.93 15.31 -7.94
CA THR A 22 23.27 14.95 -8.41
C THR A 22 23.98 14.22 -7.28
N ASP A 23 24.39 13.01 -7.53
CA ASP A 23 25.09 12.16 -6.57
C ASP A 23 26.53 12.64 -6.37
N ASP A 24 27.19 12.22 -5.29
CA ASP A 24 28.59 12.57 -4.98
C ASP A 24 29.56 12.14 -6.11
N SER A 25 29.15 11.16 -6.94
CA SER A 25 29.85 10.72 -8.15
C SER A 25 29.64 11.62 -9.39
N GLY A 26 28.89 12.72 -9.28
CA GLY A 26 28.59 13.65 -10.37
C GLY A 26 27.48 13.17 -11.34
N VAL A 27 26.81 12.06 -11.06
CA VAL A 27 25.69 11.56 -11.88
C VAL A 27 24.40 12.24 -11.47
N THR A 28 23.79 12.98 -12.40
CA THR A 28 22.48 13.63 -12.18
C THR A 28 21.38 12.65 -12.56
N ARG A 29 20.51 12.33 -11.58
CA ARG A 29 19.31 11.50 -11.76
C ARG A 29 18.07 12.37 -11.67
N THR A 30 17.10 12.10 -12.55
CA THR A 30 15.84 12.86 -12.62
C THR A 30 14.65 11.95 -12.35
N GLY A 31 13.56 12.55 -11.82
CA GLY A 31 12.30 11.83 -11.60
C GLY A 31 11.70 11.22 -12.87
N LEU A 32 11.88 11.90 -14.02
CA LEU A 32 11.43 11.37 -15.31
C LEU A 32 12.20 10.11 -15.74
N GLN A 33 13.49 10.02 -15.43
CA GLN A 33 14.27 8.79 -15.67
C GLN A 33 13.77 7.65 -14.76
N GLY A 34 13.43 7.95 -13.51
CA GLY A 34 12.81 7.00 -12.59
C GLY A 34 11.44 6.53 -13.06
N LEU A 35 10.62 7.41 -13.64
CA LEU A 35 9.35 7.05 -14.26
C LEU A 35 9.57 6.14 -15.47
N ALA A 36 10.53 6.47 -16.32
CA ALA A 36 10.89 5.63 -17.48
C ALA A 36 11.35 4.23 -17.04
N PHE A 37 12.12 4.14 -15.95
CA PHE A 37 12.50 2.87 -15.34
C PHE A 37 11.29 2.07 -14.86
N TYR A 38 10.31 2.73 -14.23
CA TYR A 38 9.09 2.06 -13.75
C TYR A 38 8.19 1.55 -14.87
N LEU A 39 8.04 2.34 -15.94
CA LEU A 39 7.11 2.02 -17.05
C LEU A 39 7.72 1.14 -18.12
N LYS A 40 9.07 1.04 -18.20
CA LYS A 40 9.73 0.27 -19.22
C LYS A 40 10.09 -1.13 -18.69
N PRO A 41 9.33 -2.17 -19.06
CA PRO A 41 9.66 -3.51 -18.64
C PRO A 41 10.97 -3.97 -19.31
N ASP A 42 11.84 -4.55 -18.52
CA ASP A 42 13.07 -5.16 -19.02
C ASP A 42 12.98 -6.68 -18.90
N PHE A 43 12.84 -7.35 -20.06
CA PHE A 43 12.80 -8.82 -20.16
C PHE A 43 14.16 -9.42 -20.52
N THR A 44 15.23 -8.62 -20.51
CA THR A 44 16.57 -9.06 -20.90
C THR A 44 17.10 -10.12 -19.91
N GLY A 45 17.40 -11.31 -20.39
CA GLY A 45 17.87 -12.40 -19.54
C GLY A 45 16.80 -13.10 -18.70
N MET A 46 15.51 -12.78 -18.89
CA MET A 46 14.42 -13.42 -18.17
C MET A 46 14.25 -14.88 -18.63
N THR A 47 14.41 -15.83 -17.71
CA THR A 47 14.11 -17.24 -17.94
C THR A 47 12.64 -17.53 -17.69
N LEU A 48 12.10 -18.63 -18.23
CA LEU A 48 10.72 -19.05 -17.96
C LEU A 48 10.45 -19.19 -16.45
N ARG A 49 11.40 -19.75 -15.71
CA ARG A 49 11.29 -19.88 -14.26
C ARG A 49 11.21 -18.51 -13.56
N SER A 50 12.04 -17.56 -13.97
CA SER A 50 12.03 -16.20 -13.45
C SER A 50 10.70 -15.49 -13.76
N PHE A 51 10.19 -15.65 -14.97
CA PHE A 51 8.88 -15.12 -15.36
C PHE A 51 7.74 -15.69 -14.49
N LEU A 52 7.71 -17.02 -14.28
CA LEU A 52 6.71 -17.65 -13.43
C LEU A 52 6.79 -17.16 -11.98
N ASN A 53 7.99 -16.95 -11.44
CA ASN A 53 8.14 -16.38 -10.10
C ASN A 53 7.55 -14.97 -10.03
N VAL A 54 7.83 -14.10 -11.00
CA VAL A 54 7.26 -12.74 -11.05
C VAL A 54 5.74 -12.79 -11.12
N VAL A 55 5.16 -13.71 -11.91
CA VAL A 55 3.69 -13.89 -11.97
C VAL A 55 3.13 -14.34 -10.63
N LEU A 56 3.78 -15.29 -9.95
CA LEU A 56 3.35 -15.76 -8.63
C LEU A 56 3.44 -14.66 -7.56
N ASP A 57 4.50 -13.86 -7.58
CA ASP A 57 4.68 -12.73 -6.67
C ASP A 57 3.60 -11.66 -6.92
N ALA A 58 3.31 -11.34 -8.19
CA ALA A 58 2.26 -10.40 -8.56
C ALA A 58 0.86 -10.91 -8.13
N MET A 59 0.58 -12.20 -8.34
CA MET A 59 -0.68 -12.82 -7.88
C MET A 59 -0.81 -12.77 -6.36
N SER A 60 0.26 -13.09 -5.65
CA SER A 60 0.28 -13.04 -4.18
C SER A 60 0.00 -11.62 -3.68
N GLN A 61 0.58 -10.62 -4.31
CA GLN A 61 0.36 -9.22 -3.99
C GLN A 61 -1.10 -8.80 -4.26
N LEU A 62 -1.69 -9.23 -5.37
CA LEU A 62 -3.11 -8.94 -5.68
C LEU A 62 -4.04 -9.59 -4.66
N PHE A 63 -3.83 -10.85 -4.30
CA PHE A 63 -4.64 -11.51 -3.27
C PHE A 63 -4.56 -10.82 -1.92
N PHE A 64 -3.39 -10.30 -1.57
CA PHE A 64 -3.20 -9.53 -0.34
C PHE A 64 -3.89 -8.16 -0.42
N SER A 65 -3.68 -7.40 -1.50
CA SER A 65 -4.22 -6.05 -1.69
C SER A 65 -5.75 -6.05 -1.71
N LEU A 66 -6.35 -6.98 -2.45
CA LEU A 66 -7.82 -7.15 -2.53
C LEU A 66 -8.41 -7.86 -1.30
N SER A 67 -7.58 -8.21 -0.32
CA SER A 67 -8.00 -8.87 0.92
C SER A 67 -8.76 -10.20 0.71
N VAL A 68 -8.55 -10.85 -0.44
CA VAL A 68 -9.22 -12.11 -0.80
C VAL A 68 -8.74 -13.25 0.08
N SER A 69 -7.42 -13.33 0.32
CA SER A 69 -6.81 -14.42 1.10
C SER A 69 -7.13 -14.38 2.60
N MET A 70 -7.56 -13.22 3.13
CA MET A 70 -7.86 -13.03 4.55
C MET A 70 -9.32 -13.24 4.93
N GLY A 71 -10.19 -13.60 3.98
CA GLY A 71 -11.62 -13.77 4.23
C GLY A 71 -12.40 -12.45 4.47
N ILE A 72 -11.75 -11.29 4.38
CA ILE A 72 -12.39 -9.99 4.62
C ILE A 72 -13.50 -9.74 3.60
N MET A 73 -13.28 -10.07 2.33
CA MET A 73 -14.28 -9.91 1.27
C MET A 73 -15.49 -10.82 1.49
N ILE A 74 -15.31 -12.04 2.05
CA ILE A 74 -16.40 -12.96 2.40
C ILE A 74 -17.23 -12.37 3.53
N THR A 75 -16.57 -11.87 4.58
CA THR A 75 -17.25 -11.25 5.73
C THR A 75 -18.04 -10.01 5.31
N TYR A 76 -17.45 -9.12 4.51
CA TYR A 76 -18.18 -7.96 4.00
C TYR A 76 -19.29 -8.34 3.02
N GLY A 77 -19.08 -9.35 2.20
CA GLY A 77 -20.10 -9.90 1.31
C GLY A 77 -21.35 -10.37 2.05
N SER A 78 -21.19 -10.92 3.28
CA SER A 78 -22.32 -11.34 4.11
C SER A 78 -23.15 -10.17 4.68
N TYR A 79 -22.60 -8.94 4.67
CA TYR A 79 -23.30 -7.73 5.15
C TYR A 79 -23.95 -6.93 4.01
N VAL A 80 -23.67 -7.28 2.76
CA VAL A 80 -24.22 -6.59 1.60
C VAL A 80 -25.70 -6.91 1.46
N LYS A 81 -26.51 -5.90 1.15
CA LYS A 81 -27.95 -6.07 0.91
C LYS A 81 -28.21 -6.72 -0.45
N ASP A 82 -29.34 -7.40 -0.56
CA ASP A 82 -29.74 -8.16 -1.77
C ASP A 82 -29.94 -7.29 -3.01
N ASP A 83 -30.12 -5.99 -2.86
CA ASP A 83 -30.30 -5.03 -3.94
C ASP A 83 -29.01 -4.51 -4.58
N VAL A 84 -27.84 -4.92 -4.06
CA VAL A 84 -26.52 -4.48 -4.56
C VAL A 84 -25.97 -5.41 -5.62
N ASP A 85 -25.61 -4.84 -6.76
CA ASP A 85 -24.91 -5.56 -7.84
C ASP A 85 -23.43 -5.79 -7.45
N LEU A 86 -23.11 -7.01 -7.02
CA LEU A 86 -21.77 -7.42 -6.61
C LEU A 86 -20.74 -7.33 -7.74
N ASN A 87 -21.13 -7.61 -8.98
CA ASN A 87 -20.20 -7.53 -10.11
C ASN A 87 -19.74 -6.09 -10.34
N LYS A 88 -20.69 -5.14 -10.27
CA LYS A 88 -20.37 -3.73 -10.39
C LYS A 88 -19.51 -3.22 -9.24
N ALA A 89 -19.82 -3.65 -8.03
CA ALA A 89 -19.03 -3.30 -6.84
C ALA A 89 -17.59 -3.84 -6.93
N ASN A 90 -17.42 -5.10 -7.31
CA ASN A 90 -16.10 -5.71 -7.49
C ASN A 90 -15.29 -5.01 -8.58
N GLY A 91 -15.89 -4.72 -9.74
CA GLY A 91 -15.19 -3.99 -10.81
C GLY A 91 -14.72 -2.60 -10.36
N GLN A 92 -15.49 -1.91 -9.52
CA GLN A 92 -15.07 -0.63 -8.94
C GLN A 92 -13.87 -0.80 -7.99
N ILE A 93 -13.89 -1.83 -7.12
CA ILE A 93 -12.79 -2.12 -6.21
C ILE A 93 -11.50 -2.39 -6.99
N GLU A 94 -11.55 -3.24 -8.02
CA GLU A 94 -10.39 -3.58 -8.86
C GLU A 94 -9.78 -2.34 -9.53
N ILE A 95 -10.62 -1.48 -10.12
CA ILE A 95 -10.17 -0.26 -10.79
C ILE A 95 -9.51 0.70 -9.80
N PHE A 96 -10.13 0.92 -8.63
CA PHE A 96 -9.58 1.81 -7.62
C PHE A 96 -8.31 1.26 -7.00
N ASP A 97 -8.25 -0.02 -6.65
CA ASP A 97 -7.07 -0.66 -6.07
C ASP A 97 -5.89 -0.58 -7.05
N THR A 98 -6.08 -0.99 -8.30
CA THR A 98 -5.06 -0.93 -9.35
C THR A 98 -4.62 0.51 -9.62
N GLY A 99 -5.56 1.45 -9.70
CA GLY A 99 -5.27 2.87 -9.95
C GLY A 99 -4.44 3.50 -8.83
N VAL A 100 -4.80 3.24 -7.57
CA VAL A 100 -4.07 3.76 -6.40
C VAL A 100 -2.69 3.11 -6.29
N ALA A 101 -2.58 1.80 -6.52
CA ALA A 101 -1.29 1.09 -6.53
C ALA A 101 -0.34 1.65 -7.59
N PHE A 102 -0.85 1.92 -8.79
CA PHE A 102 -0.07 2.52 -9.87
C PHE A 102 0.40 3.94 -9.53
N LEU A 103 -0.47 4.78 -8.97
CA LEU A 103 -0.14 6.12 -8.50
C LEU A 103 0.91 6.10 -7.37
N ALA A 104 0.78 5.17 -6.42
CA ALA A 104 1.77 4.98 -5.37
C ALA A 104 3.14 4.57 -5.94
N GLY A 105 3.16 3.74 -6.98
CA GLY A 105 4.37 3.41 -7.72
C GLY A 105 5.02 4.64 -8.36
N ILE A 106 4.24 5.51 -9.01
CA ILE A 106 4.73 6.78 -9.57
C ILE A 106 5.24 7.72 -8.48
N MET A 107 4.65 7.70 -7.29
CA MET A 107 5.11 8.51 -6.16
C MET A 107 6.45 8.01 -5.61
N ILE A 108 6.61 6.71 -5.42
CA ILE A 108 7.74 6.12 -4.68
C ILE A 108 8.93 5.86 -5.60
N ILE A 109 8.73 5.19 -6.74
CA ILE A 109 9.82 4.69 -7.58
C ILE A 109 10.69 5.79 -8.18
N PRO A 110 10.14 6.88 -8.76
CA PRO A 110 10.96 8.00 -9.19
C PRO A 110 11.77 8.64 -8.06
N ALA A 111 11.17 8.78 -6.87
CA ALA A 111 11.87 9.32 -5.71
C ALA A 111 13.03 8.44 -5.25
N VAL A 112 12.81 7.11 -5.19
CA VAL A 112 13.87 6.14 -4.88
C VAL A 112 14.99 6.22 -5.91
N TYR A 113 14.63 6.25 -7.19
CA TYR A 113 15.61 6.34 -8.29
C TYR A 113 16.49 7.59 -8.17
N VAL A 114 15.88 8.74 -7.85
CA VAL A 114 16.59 10.02 -7.73
C VAL A 114 17.55 10.01 -6.52
N PHE A 115 17.12 9.53 -5.36
CA PHE A 115 17.89 9.66 -4.11
C PHE A 115 18.78 8.45 -3.79
N LEU A 116 18.40 7.24 -4.22
CA LEU A 116 19.06 6.00 -3.85
C LEU A 116 19.59 5.21 -5.06
N GLY A 117 19.19 5.59 -6.29
CA GLY A 117 19.51 4.83 -7.49
C GLY A 117 18.80 3.49 -7.56
N VAL A 118 19.26 2.63 -8.48
CA VAL A 118 18.68 1.29 -8.71
C VAL A 118 18.90 0.37 -7.50
N ASP A 119 20.04 0.49 -6.82
CA ASP A 119 20.36 -0.35 -5.65
C ASP A 119 19.38 -0.13 -4.48
N GLY A 120 18.80 1.06 -4.36
CA GLY A 120 17.79 1.36 -3.37
C GLY A 120 16.46 0.64 -3.58
N MET A 121 16.18 0.11 -4.77
CA MET A 121 14.91 -0.56 -5.09
C MET A 121 14.72 -1.89 -4.34
N SER A 122 15.80 -2.50 -3.85
CA SER A 122 15.77 -3.78 -3.12
C SER A 122 15.26 -3.68 -1.68
N SER A 123 14.99 -2.48 -1.17
CA SER A 123 14.66 -2.25 0.25
C SER A 123 13.24 -2.64 0.67
N GLY A 124 12.39 -3.13 -0.24
CA GLY A 124 11.06 -3.65 0.06
C GLY A 124 10.12 -2.64 0.76
N PRO A 125 9.33 -3.08 1.76
CA PRO A 125 8.34 -2.23 2.44
C PRO A 125 8.92 -0.98 3.12
N SER A 126 10.19 -1.00 3.48
CA SER A 126 10.88 0.16 4.09
C SER A 126 10.97 1.37 3.15
N LEU A 127 10.82 1.17 1.83
CA LEU A 127 10.79 2.25 0.85
C LEU A 127 9.72 3.30 1.15
N THR A 128 8.56 2.89 1.65
CA THR A 128 7.48 3.81 2.03
C THR A 128 7.86 4.74 3.18
N PHE A 129 8.81 4.34 4.03
CA PHE A 129 9.28 5.13 5.17
C PHE A 129 10.59 5.87 4.90
N ILE A 130 11.32 5.54 3.83
CA ILE A 130 12.57 6.16 3.45
C ILE A 130 12.38 7.23 2.37
N SER A 131 11.63 6.92 1.32
CA SER A 131 11.51 7.80 0.14
C SER A 131 10.61 9.01 0.36
N PRO A 132 9.36 8.92 0.86
CA PRO A 132 8.52 10.08 1.07
C PRO A 132 9.14 11.13 2.01
N PRO A 133 9.79 10.79 3.15
CA PRO A 133 10.47 11.79 3.97
C PRO A 133 11.55 12.58 3.23
N ARG A 134 12.31 11.93 2.33
CA ARG A 134 13.32 12.63 1.51
C ARG A 134 12.67 13.58 0.50
N VAL A 135 11.57 13.15 -0.11
CA VAL A 135 10.76 14.01 -0.99
C VAL A 135 10.26 15.22 -0.21
N PHE A 136 9.69 15.02 0.97
CA PHE A 136 9.19 16.13 1.81
C PHE A 136 10.31 17.07 2.25
N ALA A 137 11.49 16.54 2.55
CA ALA A 137 12.65 17.37 2.87
C ALA A 137 13.07 18.26 1.67
N SER A 138 12.97 17.75 0.44
CA SER A 138 13.28 18.51 -0.77
C SER A 138 12.25 19.60 -1.09
N MET A 139 11.01 19.48 -0.57
CA MET A 139 9.96 20.49 -0.70
C MET A 139 10.14 21.70 0.25
N GLY A 140 11.14 21.69 1.13
CA GLY A 140 11.39 22.75 2.09
C GLY A 140 10.31 22.88 3.17
N GLY A 141 9.91 24.12 3.53
CA GLY A 141 8.94 24.37 4.60
C GLY A 141 7.55 23.76 4.36
N VAL A 142 7.09 23.77 3.12
CA VAL A 142 5.80 23.17 2.73
C VAL A 142 5.84 21.65 2.92
N GLY A 143 6.96 21.00 2.64
CA GLY A 143 7.13 19.57 2.77
C GLY A 143 6.90 19.04 4.18
N ARG A 144 7.20 19.85 5.21
CA ARG A 144 6.92 19.47 6.59
C ARG A 144 5.42 19.30 6.85
N ILE A 145 4.61 20.25 6.36
CA ILE A 145 3.14 20.20 6.51
C ILE A 145 2.56 19.03 5.71
N VAL A 146 2.98 18.91 4.45
CA VAL A 146 2.57 17.81 3.55
C VAL A 146 2.92 16.45 4.17
N GLY A 147 4.13 16.31 4.72
CA GLY A 147 4.58 15.09 5.37
C GLY A 147 3.76 14.72 6.59
N ILE A 148 3.44 15.68 7.46
CA ILE A 148 2.59 15.45 8.65
C ILE A 148 1.20 14.96 8.20
N VAL A 149 0.57 15.66 7.25
CA VAL A 149 -0.77 15.30 6.77
C VAL A 149 -0.75 13.94 6.07
N PHE A 150 0.27 13.67 5.28
CA PHE A 150 0.45 12.37 4.60
C PHE A 150 0.55 11.21 5.59
N PHE A 151 1.45 11.30 6.58
CA PHE A 151 1.62 10.20 7.54
C PHE A 151 0.43 10.05 8.49
N LEU A 152 -0.25 11.14 8.85
CA LEU A 152 -1.52 11.05 9.59
C LEU A 152 -2.60 10.34 8.76
N ALA A 153 -2.77 10.72 7.49
CA ALA A 153 -3.74 10.08 6.60
C ALA A 153 -3.40 8.60 6.35
N LEU A 154 -2.11 8.27 6.19
CA LEU A 154 -1.63 6.90 6.06
C LEU A 154 -1.89 6.09 7.34
N GLY A 155 -1.67 6.68 8.52
CA GLY A 155 -1.99 6.06 9.81
C GLY A 155 -3.48 5.75 9.95
N PHE A 156 -4.35 6.67 9.58
CA PHE A 156 -5.80 6.41 9.55
C PHE A 156 -6.20 5.34 8.53
N ALA A 157 -5.55 5.30 7.36
CA ALA A 157 -5.77 4.24 6.39
C ALA A 157 -5.36 2.87 6.94
N ALA A 158 -4.22 2.79 7.62
CA ALA A 158 -3.77 1.57 8.29
C ALA A 158 -4.75 1.12 9.39
N LEU A 159 -5.25 2.07 10.20
CA LEU A 159 -6.25 1.77 11.24
C LEU A 159 -7.54 1.18 10.64
N THR A 160 -8.04 1.71 9.52
CA THR A 160 -9.23 1.14 8.87
C THR A 160 -8.99 -0.30 8.39
N SER A 161 -7.80 -0.60 7.88
CA SER A 161 -7.41 -1.97 7.52
C SER A 161 -7.34 -2.90 8.72
N CYS A 162 -6.77 -2.44 9.84
CA CYS A 162 -6.77 -3.19 11.10
C CYS A 162 -8.19 -3.51 11.59
N VAL A 163 -9.11 -2.53 11.50
CA VAL A 163 -10.52 -2.74 11.86
C VAL A 163 -11.17 -3.81 10.98
N SER A 164 -10.88 -3.82 9.68
CA SER A 164 -11.41 -4.82 8.74
C SER A 164 -10.93 -6.24 9.07
N VAL A 165 -9.66 -6.41 9.40
CA VAL A 165 -9.10 -7.70 9.85
C VAL A 165 -9.75 -8.13 11.17
N MET A 166 -9.85 -7.22 12.14
CA MET A 166 -10.51 -7.50 13.43
C MET A 166 -11.97 -7.92 13.24
N GLU A 167 -12.71 -7.23 12.36
CA GLU A 167 -14.11 -7.57 12.06
C GLU A 167 -14.25 -8.99 11.54
N THR A 168 -13.37 -9.40 10.62
CA THR A 168 -13.37 -10.74 10.07
C THR A 168 -13.13 -11.81 11.15
N LEU A 169 -12.16 -11.56 12.04
CA LEU A 169 -11.87 -12.47 13.15
C LEU A 169 -13.05 -12.55 14.13
N VAL A 170 -13.61 -11.40 14.48
CA VAL A 170 -14.77 -11.35 15.42
C VAL A 170 -15.98 -12.05 14.81
N ALA A 171 -16.30 -11.81 13.53
CA ALA A 171 -17.44 -12.46 12.86
C ALA A 171 -17.30 -14.00 12.87
N ASN A 172 -16.12 -14.51 12.49
CA ASN A 172 -15.84 -15.95 12.51
C ASN A 172 -15.90 -16.51 13.94
N CYS A 173 -15.34 -15.82 14.93
CA CYS A 173 -15.39 -16.26 16.32
C CYS A 173 -16.83 -16.28 16.88
N MET A 174 -17.67 -15.31 16.50
CA MET A 174 -19.09 -15.30 16.89
C MET A 174 -19.83 -16.54 16.37
N GLU A 175 -19.57 -16.93 15.13
CA GLU A 175 -20.18 -18.11 14.52
C GLU A 175 -19.71 -19.41 15.18
N ILE A 176 -18.41 -19.55 15.45
CA ILE A 176 -17.82 -20.75 16.05
C ILE A 176 -18.24 -20.91 17.52
N PHE A 177 -18.15 -19.82 18.31
CA PHE A 177 -18.37 -19.88 19.77
C PHE A 177 -19.80 -19.56 20.20
N HIS A 178 -20.65 -19.11 19.28
CA HIS A 178 -22.05 -18.72 19.55
C HIS A 178 -22.18 -17.68 20.69
N LYS A 179 -21.21 -16.75 20.78
CA LYS A 179 -21.14 -15.74 21.82
C LYS A 179 -21.47 -14.34 21.29
N SER A 180 -21.71 -13.42 22.22
CA SER A 180 -22.03 -12.04 21.85
C SER A 180 -20.85 -11.32 21.19
N ARG A 181 -21.15 -10.34 20.31
CA ARG A 181 -20.13 -9.53 19.63
C ARG A 181 -19.18 -8.83 20.62
N LYS A 182 -19.69 -8.35 21.76
CA LYS A 182 -18.87 -7.65 22.77
C LYS A 182 -17.82 -8.57 23.38
N GLU A 183 -18.22 -9.81 23.72
CA GLU A 183 -17.30 -10.81 24.27
C GLU A 183 -16.23 -11.21 23.26
N MET A 184 -16.62 -11.42 21.99
CA MET A 184 -15.67 -11.78 20.94
C MET A 184 -14.71 -10.65 20.59
N CYS A 185 -15.19 -9.40 20.53
CA CYS A 185 -14.30 -8.24 20.35
C CYS A 185 -13.26 -8.13 21.49
N ALA A 186 -13.68 -8.33 22.74
CA ALA A 186 -12.78 -8.31 23.87
C ALA A 186 -11.74 -9.44 23.80
N MET A 187 -12.20 -10.67 23.50
CA MET A 187 -11.32 -11.84 23.41
C MET A 187 -10.29 -11.70 22.28
N VAL A 188 -10.72 -11.34 21.07
CA VAL A 188 -9.83 -11.14 19.91
C VAL A 188 -8.88 -9.97 20.16
N GLY A 189 -9.35 -8.89 20.79
CA GLY A 189 -8.51 -7.75 21.16
C GLY A 189 -7.40 -8.13 22.14
N VAL A 190 -7.74 -8.84 23.22
CA VAL A 190 -6.75 -9.32 24.21
C VAL A 190 -5.76 -10.29 23.57
N TYR A 191 -6.25 -11.23 22.75
CA TYR A 191 -5.38 -12.16 22.01
C TYR A 191 -4.41 -11.41 21.09
N SER A 192 -4.90 -10.45 20.30
CA SER A 192 -4.06 -9.66 19.38
C SER A 192 -3.00 -8.86 20.12
N LEU A 193 -3.33 -8.27 21.29
CA LEU A 193 -2.35 -7.57 22.14
C LEU A 193 -1.31 -8.54 22.71
N ALA A 194 -1.73 -9.71 23.18
CA ALA A 194 -0.82 -10.71 23.72
C ALA A 194 0.18 -11.21 22.66
N VAL A 195 -0.32 -11.53 21.45
CA VAL A 195 0.53 -11.96 20.33
C VAL A 195 1.49 -10.85 19.89
N SER A 196 1.01 -9.60 19.81
CA SER A 196 1.86 -8.46 19.45
C SER A 196 2.99 -8.27 20.47
N TYR A 197 2.71 -8.44 21.77
CA TYR A 197 3.71 -8.31 22.82
C TYR A 197 4.76 -9.44 22.81
N THR A 198 4.38 -10.65 22.40
CA THR A 198 5.29 -11.80 22.37
C THR A 198 6.19 -11.85 21.13
N HIS A 199 5.91 -11.02 20.11
CA HIS A 199 6.64 -11.01 18.83
C HIS A 199 7.40 -9.69 18.60
N LEU A 200 7.47 -8.82 19.60
CA LEU A 200 8.35 -7.66 19.66
C LEU A 200 9.69 -8.05 20.29
#